data_f172149cb9ae81d3b040f38b45b9571d
#
_entry.id   f172149cb9ae81d3b040f38b45b9571d
#
_cell.length_a   1.000
_cell.length_b   1.000
_cell.length_c   1.000
_cell.angle_alpha   90.00
_cell.angle_beta   90.00
_cell.angle_gamma   90.00
#
_symmetry.space_group_name_H-M   'P 1'
#
loop_
_entity.id
_entity.type
_entity.pdbx_description
1 polymer ?
#
loop_
_entity_poly.entity_id
_entity_poly.type
_entity_poly.pdbx_seq_one_letter_code
_entity_poly.pdbx_strand_id
1 'polypeptide(L)'
;EGAPRHLDLDAIAREVAGLAGVARVHDLHIWTVGSGFLSMSAHVDLLAGADPEAVRRSVHRLLHQRYEIAHTTIQTESPPPLLQVETPPL
;
A
#
# COMPACT_ATOMS: atom_id res chain seq x y z
N GLU A 1 11.68 13.93 -10.74
CA GLU A 1 11.37 13.14 -11.89
C GLU A 1 10.08 12.44 -11.69
N GLY A 2 9.38 12.23 -12.73
CA GLY A 2 8.15 11.48 -12.67
C GLY A 2 8.39 9.99 -12.59
N ALA A 3 7.31 9.24 -12.61
CA ALA A 3 7.37 7.79 -12.61
C ALA A 3 8.03 7.30 -13.91
N PRO A 4 8.77 6.19 -13.83
CA PRO A 4 9.34 5.62 -15.04
C PRO A 4 8.25 5.23 -16.02
N ARG A 5 8.52 5.44 -17.30
CA ARG A 5 7.48 5.25 -18.30
C ARG A 5 7.07 3.80 -18.50
N HIS A 6 7.96 2.88 -18.18
CA HIS A 6 7.66 1.46 -18.36
C HIS A 6 6.84 0.86 -17.24
N LEU A 7 6.53 1.64 -16.20
CA LEU A 7 5.73 1.13 -15.09
C LEU A 7 4.28 1.57 -15.26
N ASP A 8 3.39 0.64 -15.04
CA ASP A 8 1.96 0.89 -15.06
C ASP A 8 1.50 1.04 -13.63
N LEU A 9 1.27 2.28 -13.20
CA LEU A 9 0.88 2.54 -11.82
C LEU A 9 -0.44 1.92 -11.46
N ASP A 10 -1.38 1.88 -12.41
CA ASP A 10 -2.68 1.28 -12.12
C ASP A 10 -2.55 -0.21 -11.90
N ALA A 11 -1.70 -0.87 -12.68
CA ALA A 11 -1.48 -2.29 -12.50
C ALA A 11 -0.84 -2.57 -11.14
N ILE A 12 0.13 -1.75 -10.76
CA ILE A 12 0.80 -1.91 -9.47
C ILE A 12 -0.21 -1.72 -8.34
N ALA A 13 -1.05 -0.69 -8.44
CA ALA A 13 -2.05 -0.44 -7.41
C ALA A 13 -3.01 -1.63 -7.29
N ARG A 14 -3.40 -2.22 -8.42
CA ARG A 14 -4.30 -3.38 -8.39
C ARG A 14 -3.63 -4.58 -7.73
N GLU A 15 -2.34 -4.79 -8.00
CA GLU A 15 -1.64 -5.91 -7.39
C GLU A 15 -1.50 -5.74 -5.89
N VAL A 16 -1.18 -4.52 -5.45
CA VAL A 16 -1.11 -4.25 -4.02
C VAL A 16 -2.48 -4.43 -3.39
N ALA A 17 -3.53 -3.95 -4.05
CA ALA A 17 -4.88 -4.07 -3.52
C ALA A 17 -5.34 -5.52 -3.40
N GLY A 18 -4.73 -6.42 -4.16
CA GLY A 18 -5.06 -7.84 -4.08
C GLY A 18 -4.36 -8.60 -2.98
N LEU A 19 -3.46 -7.96 -2.25
CA LEU A 19 -2.77 -8.64 -1.17
C LEU A 19 -3.68 -8.84 0.02
N ALA A 20 -3.39 -9.90 0.77
CA ALA A 20 -4.20 -10.20 1.96
C ALA A 20 -4.15 -9.05 2.94
N GLY A 21 -5.31 -8.67 3.46
CA GLY A 21 -5.40 -7.62 4.46
C GLY A 21 -5.56 -6.23 3.91
N VAL A 22 -5.47 -6.05 2.59
CA VAL A 22 -5.58 -4.73 1.99
C VAL A 22 -7.01 -4.49 1.53
N ALA A 23 -7.60 -3.38 1.97
CA ALA A 23 -8.93 -2.97 1.53
C ALA A 23 -8.85 -2.04 0.33
N ARG A 24 -7.89 -1.12 0.34
CA ARG A 24 -7.78 -0.13 -0.72
C ARG A 24 -6.41 0.50 -0.71
N VAL A 25 -5.94 0.89 -1.89
CA VAL A 25 -4.69 1.61 -2.04
C VAL A 25 -4.99 2.97 -2.66
N HIS A 26 -4.39 4.01 -2.12
CA HIS A 26 -4.55 5.33 -2.71
C HIS A 26 -3.28 6.14 -2.50
N ASP A 27 -3.18 7.25 -3.23
CA ASP A 27 -2.01 8.15 -3.17
C ASP A 27 -0.72 7.40 -3.44
N LEU A 28 -0.73 6.58 -4.47
CA LEU A 28 0.46 5.81 -4.83
C LEU A 28 1.35 6.63 -5.74
N HIS A 29 2.60 6.77 -5.35
CA HIS A 29 3.61 7.51 -6.11
C HIS A 29 4.86 6.68 -6.25
N ILE A 30 5.47 6.72 -7.42
CA ILE A 30 6.75 6.06 -7.68
C ILE A 30 7.66 7.06 -8.34
N TRP A 31 8.90 7.13 -7.88
CA TRP A 31 9.87 8.05 -8.44
C TRP A 31 11.25 7.43 -8.40
N THR A 32 12.16 8.01 -9.17
CA THR A 32 13.54 7.58 -9.23
C THR A 32 14.37 8.45 -8.29
N VAL A 33 15.21 7.80 -7.50
CA VAL A 33 16.08 8.49 -6.58
C VAL A 33 17.53 8.23 -7.01
N GLY A 34 18.31 9.30 -7.10
CA GLY A 34 19.72 9.16 -7.41
C GLY A 34 19.97 8.52 -8.75
N SER A 35 20.78 7.48 -8.76
CA SER A 35 21.21 6.88 -10.01
C SER A 35 20.36 5.68 -10.40
N GLY A 36 19.08 5.79 -10.22
CA GLY A 36 18.20 4.78 -10.79
C GLY A 36 17.47 3.91 -9.80
N PHE A 37 17.59 4.19 -8.51
CA PHE A 37 16.79 3.45 -7.54
C PHE A 37 15.37 3.94 -7.56
N LEU A 38 14.43 3.00 -7.58
CA LEU A 38 13.03 3.34 -7.53
C LEU A 38 12.55 3.37 -6.09
N SER A 39 11.75 4.37 -5.79
CA SER A 39 11.09 4.51 -4.49
C SER A 39 9.60 4.62 -4.69
N MET A 40 8.84 4.19 -3.72
CA MET A 40 7.39 4.22 -3.79
C MET A 40 6.82 4.63 -2.45
N SER A 41 5.75 5.40 -2.50
CA SER A 41 4.96 5.68 -1.31
C SER A 41 3.49 5.45 -1.64
N ALA A 42 2.73 5.02 -0.64
CA ALA A 42 1.31 4.80 -0.82
C ALA A 42 0.61 4.77 0.51
N HIS A 43 -0.68 5.05 0.46
CA HIS A 43 -1.58 4.86 1.58
C HIS A 43 -2.33 3.56 1.34
N VAL A 44 -2.37 2.72 2.36
CA VAL A 44 -3.02 1.42 2.28
C VAL A 44 -4.04 1.33 3.40
N ASP A 45 -5.31 1.25 3.01
CA ASP A 45 -6.37 1.03 3.98
C ASP A 45 -6.48 -0.45 4.23
N LEU A 46 -6.49 -0.83 5.48
CA LEU A 46 -6.49 -2.22 5.88
C LEU A 46 -7.91 -2.75 6.09
N LEU A 47 -8.07 -4.02 5.83
CA LEU A 47 -9.29 -4.71 6.25
C LEU A 47 -9.30 -4.83 7.77
N ALA A 48 -10.49 -4.94 8.33
CA ALA A 48 -10.63 -5.08 9.77
C ALA A 48 -9.86 -6.32 10.23
N GLY A 49 -9.08 -6.16 11.28
CA GLY A 49 -8.30 -7.26 11.83
C GLY A 49 -7.00 -7.56 11.14
N ALA A 50 -6.68 -6.87 10.07
CA ALA A 50 -5.41 -7.10 9.39
C ALA A 50 -4.25 -6.57 10.22
N ASP A 51 -3.12 -7.27 10.14
CA ASP A 51 -1.90 -6.87 10.83
C ASP A 51 -1.13 -5.89 9.97
N PRO A 52 -0.97 -4.63 10.41
CA PRO A 52 -0.29 -3.64 9.58
C PRO A 52 1.12 -4.03 9.19
N GLU A 53 1.86 -4.67 10.11
CA GLU A 53 3.23 -5.04 9.80
C GLU A 53 3.29 -6.14 8.75
N ALA A 54 2.37 -7.10 8.83
CA ALA A 54 2.33 -8.16 7.84
C ALA A 54 1.99 -7.59 6.47
N VAL A 55 1.07 -6.63 6.42
CA VAL A 55 0.71 -6.00 5.16
C VAL A 55 1.89 -5.23 4.60
N ARG A 56 2.58 -4.45 5.44
CA ARG A 56 3.75 -3.70 4.97
C ARG A 56 4.80 -4.62 4.38
N ARG A 57 5.07 -5.75 5.04
CA ARG A 57 6.05 -6.70 4.53
C ARG A 57 5.61 -7.30 3.19
N SER A 58 4.32 -7.60 3.07
CA SER A 58 3.80 -8.15 1.81
C SER A 58 3.93 -7.16 0.67
N VAL A 59 3.59 -5.91 0.92
CA VAL A 59 3.70 -4.87 -0.10
C VAL A 59 5.16 -4.69 -0.51
N HIS A 60 6.04 -4.58 0.47
CA HIS A 60 7.46 -4.40 0.18
C HIS A 60 7.99 -5.56 -0.65
N ARG A 61 7.65 -6.80 -0.27
CA ARG A 61 8.13 -7.97 -0.99
C ARG A 61 7.63 -7.99 -2.42
N LEU A 62 6.35 -7.70 -2.62
CA LEU A 62 5.79 -7.68 -3.96
C LEU A 62 6.50 -6.68 -4.83
N LEU A 63 6.66 -5.46 -4.34
CA LEU A 63 7.22 -4.39 -5.15
C LEU A 63 8.70 -4.59 -5.39
N HIS A 64 9.41 -5.12 -4.41
CA HIS A 64 10.83 -5.38 -4.58
C HIS A 64 11.05 -6.50 -5.60
N GLN A 65 10.29 -7.58 -5.50
CA GLN A 65 10.53 -8.75 -6.33
C GLN A 65 10.01 -8.59 -7.74
N ARG A 66 8.87 -7.93 -7.91
CA ARG A 66 8.30 -7.82 -9.25
C ARG A 66 8.73 -6.58 -10.00
N TYR A 67 9.01 -5.51 -9.29
CA TYR A 67 9.25 -4.23 -9.93
C TYR A 67 10.60 -3.63 -9.58
N GLU A 68 11.38 -4.31 -8.74
CA GLU A 68 12.71 -3.83 -8.33
C GLU A 68 12.65 -2.47 -7.68
N ILE A 69 11.58 -2.23 -6.93
CA ILE A 69 11.45 -0.99 -6.18
C ILE A 69 12.19 -1.17 -4.87
N ALA A 70 13.24 -0.36 -4.69
CA ALA A 70 14.16 -0.54 -3.57
C ALA A 70 13.59 -0.06 -2.25
N HIS A 71 12.85 1.04 -2.29
CA HIS A 71 12.35 1.64 -1.06
C HIS A 71 10.84 1.80 -1.14
N THR A 72 10.15 1.36 -0.11
CA THR A 72 8.71 1.54 -0.03
C THR A 72 8.37 2.19 1.29
N THR A 73 7.53 3.19 1.23
CA THR A 73 7.00 3.87 2.40
C THR A 73 5.50 3.68 2.38
N ILE A 74 5.02 2.87 3.30
CA ILE A 74 3.60 2.52 3.31
C ILE A 74 2.99 3.08 4.58
N GLN A 75 1.98 3.92 4.40
CA GLN A 75 1.20 4.43 5.51
C GLN A 75 -0.09 3.62 5.56
N THR A 76 -0.27 2.88 6.63
CA THR A 76 -1.44 2.03 6.78
C THR A 76 -2.47 2.71 7.65
N GLU A 77 -3.74 2.44 7.34
CA GLU A 77 -4.84 2.93 8.15
C GLU A 77 -5.81 1.81 8.38
N SER A 78 -6.13 1.57 9.64
CA SER A 78 -7.11 0.58 9.99
C SER A 78 -8.49 1.21 10.04
N PRO A 79 -9.54 0.44 9.75
CA PRO A 79 -10.88 1.01 9.84
C PRO A 79 -11.22 1.30 11.29
N PRO A 80 -12.17 2.21 11.52
CA PRO A 80 -12.62 2.44 12.89
C PRO A 80 -13.21 1.17 13.48
N PRO A 81 -13.07 0.97 14.78
CA PRO A 81 -13.68 -0.20 15.41
C PRO A 81 -15.18 -0.18 15.23
N LEU A 82 -15.71 -1.34 14.93
CA LEU A 82 -17.16 -1.46 14.78
C LEU A 82 -17.91 -1.16 16.04
N LEU A 83 -17.27 -1.36 17.16
CA LEU A 83 -17.90 -1.07 18.43
C LEU A 83 -18.25 0.38 18.60
N GLN A 84 -17.61 1.23 17.87
CA GLN A 84 -17.96 2.64 17.95
C GLN A 84 -19.26 2.96 17.27
N VAL A 85 -19.75 2.03 16.49
CA VAL A 85 -21.06 2.19 15.88
C VAL A 85 -22.05 1.54 16.79
N GLU A 86 -22.29 2.17 17.90
CA GLU A 86 -23.11 1.55 18.87
C GLU A 86 -24.52 1.83 18.66
N THR A 87 -25.33 0.84 18.97
CA THR A 87 -26.73 1.13 19.03
C THR A 87 -26.96 2.01 20.21
N PRO A 88 -27.83 3.00 20.07
CA PRO A 88 -28.12 3.83 21.20
C PRO A 88 -28.76 3.02 22.29
N PRO A 89 -28.47 3.37 23.52
CA PRO A 89 -29.17 2.71 24.61
C PRO A 89 -30.63 3.02 24.58
N LEU A 90 -31.38 2.12 24.99
CA LEU A 90 -32.82 2.29 24.99
C LEU A 90 -33.32 3.02 26.20
#